data_b9527717c81356fce5c94a00e1846bed
#
_entry.id   b9527717c81356fce5c94a00e1846bed
#
_cell.length_a   1.000
_cell.length_b   1.000
_cell.length_c   1.000
_cell.angle_alpha   90.00
_cell.angle_beta   90.00
_cell.angle_gamma   90.00
#
_symmetry.space_group_name_H-M   'P 1'
#
loop_
_entity.id
_entity.type
_entity.pdbx_description
1 polymer ?
#
loop_
_entity_poly.entity_id
_entity_poly.type
_entity_poly.pdbx_seq_one_letter_code
_entity_poly.pdbx_strand_id
1 'polypeptide(L)'
;GETAAWKRGLAGLLKTAREENPRISAQLIEIEPAMSAIDLAACLDLEADADPEVVERRHAPGSGRSELGWLPSTPSMPEGLPWREGGVYLITGGAGGLGRLFAREIASRTRRVTLVLSGRSELDAEAREALRALAGEGDARVEYRRLDLGDAAAVCAAVDSVVADHGRLDGVLHSAGLLRDAFLFNKQPSQLREVLAPKVAGL
;
A
#
# COMPACT_ATOMS: atom_id res chain seq x y z
N GLY A 1 0.74 -16.46 -12.77
CA GLY A 1 0.53 -16.43 -11.37
C GLY A 1 1.38 -15.44 -10.58
N GLU A 2 1.80 -15.82 -9.39
CA GLU A 2 2.48 -14.96 -8.41
C GLU A 2 3.74 -14.25 -8.96
N THR A 3 4.54 -14.94 -9.76
CA THR A 3 5.77 -14.36 -10.34
C THR A 3 5.51 -13.14 -11.25
N ALA A 4 4.35 -13.06 -11.88
CA ALA A 4 4.00 -11.92 -12.74
C ALA A 4 3.67 -10.65 -11.93
N ALA A 5 3.05 -10.80 -10.75
CA ALA A 5 2.72 -9.67 -9.88
C ALA A 5 3.98 -8.92 -9.40
N TRP A 6 5.03 -9.65 -9.03
CA TRP A 6 6.30 -9.07 -8.63
C TRP A 6 7.00 -8.29 -9.75
N LYS A 7 6.92 -8.79 -10.97
CA LYS A 7 7.54 -8.13 -12.14
C LYS A 7 6.88 -6.79 -12.46
N ARG A 8 5.58 -6.62 -12.18
CA ARG A 8 4.89 -5.34 -12.36
C ARG A 8 5.44 -4.23 -11.46
N GLY A 9 6.02 -4.56 -10.30
CA GLY A 9 6.71 -3.60 -9.45
C GLY A 9 7.88 -2.88 -10.15
N LEU A 10 8.46 -3.48 -11.20
CA LEU A 10 9.50 -2.86 -12.00
C LEU A 10 9.01 -1.63 -12.76
N ALA A 11 7.72 -1.55 -13.09
CA ALA A 11 7.17 -0.38 -13.78
C ALA A 11 7.37 0.91 -12.97
N GLY A 12 7.19 0.87 -11.66
CA GLY A 12 7.47 2.00 -10.78
C GLY A 12 8.93 2.45 -10.84
N LEU A 13 9.85 1.49 -10.82
CA LEU A 13 11.29 1.77 -10.95
C LEU A 13 11.62 2.41 -12.30
N LEU A 14 11.06 1.90 -13.39
CA LEU A 14 11.28 2.43 -14.74
C LEU A 14 10.72 3.85 -14.91
N LYS A 15 9.51 4.11 -14.38
CA LYS A 15 8.90 5.44 -14.36
C LYS A 15 9.79 6.44 -13.62
N THR A 16 10.24 6.08 -12.41
CA THR A 16 11.14 6.92 -11.62
C THR A 16 12.47 7.17 -12.35
N ALA A 17 13.06 6.15 -12.97
CA ALA A 17 14.30 6.29 -13.72
C ALA A 17 14.18 7.30 -14.87
N ARG A 18 13.06 7.32 -15.57
CA ARG A 18 12.76 8.28 -16.63
C ARG A 18 12.56 9.69 -16.10
N GLU A 19 11.83 9.85 -15.00
CA GLU A 19 11.63 11.15 -14.35
C GLU A 19 12.95 11.75 -13.86
N GLU A 20 13.84 10.92 -13.30
CA GLU A 20 15.16 11.38 -12.84
C GLU A 20 16.13 11.67 -13.97
N ASN A 21 16.02 10.97 -15.10
CA ASN A 21 16.87 11.15 -16.26
C ASN A 21 16.09 10.99 -17.56
N PRO A 22 15.71 12.10 -18.22
CA PRO A 22 14.95 12.09 -19.49
C PRO A 22 15.66 11.40 -20.67
N ARG A 23 16.95 11.05 -20.54
CA ARG A 23 17.68 10.27 -21.55
C ARG A 23 17.42 8.77 -21.44
N ILE A 24 16.77 8.32 -20.38
CA ILE A 24 16.38 6.92 -20.19
C ILE A 24 15.04 6.71 -20.87
N SER A 25 15.00 5.85 -21.89
CA SER A 25 13.77 5.26 -22.39
C SER A 25 13.62 3.85 -21.81
N ALA A 26 12.47 3.57 -21.23
CA ALA A 26 12.22 2.28 -20.57
C ALA A 26 10.77 1.85 -20.76
N GLN A 27 10.58 0.57 -21.06
CA GLN A 27 9.27 -0.03 -21.27
C GLN A 27 9.19 -1.36 -20.50
N LEU A 28 8.04 -1.65 -19.93
CA LEU A 28 7.67 -2.95 -19.38
C LEU A 28 6.63 -3.57 -20.31
N ILE A 29 7.03 -4.62 -21.01
CA ILE A 29 6.15 -5.33 -21.93
C ILE A 29 5.77 -6.66 -21.30
N GLU A 30 4.49 -6.82 -20.92
CA GLU A 30 3.94 -8.06 -20.41
C GLU A 30 3.48 -8.92 -21.60
N ILE A 31 3.99 -10.14 -21.68
CA ILE A 31 3.65 -11.10 -22.74
C ILE A 31 3.10 -12.40 -22.14
N GLU A 32 2.30 -13.11 -22.90
CA GLU A 32 1.83 -14.44 -22.53
C GLU A 32 2.98 -15.45 -22.59
N PRO A 33 3.10 -16.38 -21.61
CA PRO A 33 4.17 -17.39 -21.59
C PRO A 33 4.22 -18.30 -22.81
N ALA A 34 3.09 -18.49 -23.50
CA ALA A 34 2.97 -19.36 -24.67
C ALA A 34 3.25 -18.65 -26.01
N MET A 35 3.68 -17.37 -26.00
CA MET A 35 3.99 -16.62 -27.22
C MET A 35 5.19 -17.22 -27.94
N SER A 36 5.06 -17.42 -29.27
CA SER A 36 6.16 -17.91 -30.08
C SER A 36 7.29 -16.90 -30.21
N ALA A 37 8.51 -17.34 -30.52
CA ALA A 37 9.65 -16.46 -30.74
C ALA A 37 9.41 -15.47 -31.90
N ILE A 38 8.66 -15.88 -32.92
CA ILE A 38 8.32 -15.01 -34.06
C ILE A 38 7.36 -13.91 -33.63
N ASP A 39 6.30 -14.28 -32.87
CA ASP A 39 5.34 -13.30 -32.36
C ASP A 39 6.00 -12.35 -31.37
N LEU A 40 6.92 -12.86 -30.53
CA LEU A 40 7.69 -12.02 -29.61
C LEU A 40 8.53 -11.00 -30.36
N ALA A 41 9.24 -11.40 -31.43
CA ALA A 41 10.02 -10.48 -32.24
C ALA A 41 9.13 -9.40 -32.87
N ALA A 42 7.99 -9.78 -33.44
CA ALA A 42 7.02 -8.83 -34.00
C ALA A 42 6.46 -7.85 -32.94
N CYS A 43 6.22 -8.32 -31.71
CA CYS A 43 5.83 -7.46 -30.60
C CYS A 43 6.91 -6.45 -30.25
N LEU A 44 8.17 -6.88 -30.16
CA LEU A 44 9.29 -6.00 -29.83
C LEU A 44 9.53 -4.96 -30.92
N ASP A 45 9.43 -5.32 -32.20
CA ASP A 45 9.52 -4.39 -33.32
C ASP A 45 8.40 -3.35 -33.28
N LEU A 46 7.17 -3.76 -32.99
CA LEU A 46 6.03 -2.86 -32.84
C LEU A 46 6.23 -1.87 -31.69
N GLU A 47 6.81 -2.32 -30.58
CA GLU A 47 7.02 -1.46 -29.40
C GLU A 47 8.27 -0.58 -29.51
N ALA A 48 9.19 -0.87 -30.42
CA ALA A 48 10.36 -0.03 -30.65
C ALA A 48 10.00 1.38 -31.15
N ASP A 49 8.94 1.47 -31.96
CA ASP A 49 8.43 2.73 -32.53
C ASP A 49 7.22 3.30 -31.76
N ALA A 50 6.84 2.68 -30.66
CA ALA A 50 5.68 3.09 -29.88
C ALA A 50 5.95 4.32 -29.00
N ASP A 51 4.88 4.98 -28.56
CA ASP A 51 4.97 6.16 -27.71
C ASP A 51 5.86 5.90 -26.47
N PRO A 52 7.00 6.60 -26.34
CA PRO A 52 7.91 6.41 -25.21
C PRO A 52 7.32 6.84 -23.87
N GLU A 53 6.23 7.63 -23.86
CA GLU A 53 5.60 8.07 -22.61
C GLU A 53 4.82 6.93 -21.93
N VAL A 54 4.38 5.92 -22.67
CA VAL A 54 3.69 4.76 -22.12
C VAL A 54 4.71 3.72 -21.65
N VAL A 55 4.85 3.55 -20.34
CA VAL A 55 5.84 2.64 -19.75
C VAL A 55 5.33 1.19 -19.72
N GLU A 56 4.04 0.97 -19.57
CA GLU A 56 3.48 -0.37 -19.36
C GLU A 56 2.57 -0.78 -20.52
N ARG A 57 2.91 -1.89 -21.16
CA ARG A 57 2.16 -2.50 -22.26
C ARG A 57 1.96 -3.99 -22.03
N ARG A 58 0.89 -4.52 -22.59
CA ARG A 58 0.59 -5.95 -22.54
C ARG A 58 0.18 -6.46 -23.90
N HIS A 59 0.74 -7.59 -24.30
CA HIS A 59 0.34 -8.36 -25.46
C HIS A 59 -0.24 -9.69 -25.02
N ALA A 60 -1.48 -9.98 -25.42
CA ALA A 60 -2.14 -11.23 -25.10
C ALA A 60 -2.84 -11.81 -26.34
N PRO A 61 -2.74 -13.13 -26.60
CA PRO A 61 -3.44 -13.80 -27.68
C PRO A 61 -4.95 -13.55 -27.59
N GLY A 62 -5.54 -13.12 -28.69
CA GLY A 62 -6.99 -12.89 -28.78
C GLY A 62 -7.49 -11.56 -28.22
N SER A 63 -6.83 -10.95 -27.24
CA SER A 63 -7.17 -9.61 -26.74
C SER A 63 -6.30 -8.49 -27.32
N GLY A 64 -5.26 -8.84 -28.07
CA GLY A 64 -4.40 -7.90 -28.74
C GLY A 64 -3.45 -7.14 -27.82
N ARG A 65 -3.08 -5.93 -28.25
CA ARG A 65 -2.20 -4.99 -27.56
C ARG A 65 -3.02 -4.06 -26.66
N SER A 66 -2.58 -3.86 -25.44
CA SER A 66 -3.16 -2.89 -24.51
C SER A 66 -2.08 -2.07 -23.81
N GLU A 67 -2.44 -0.88 -23.39
CA GLU A 67 -1.57 0.06 -22.68
C GLU A 67 -2.18 0.40 -21.32
N LEU A 68 -1.34 0.58 -20.31
CA LEU A 68 -1.79 1.10 -19.02
C LEU A 68 -1.93 2.61 -19.11
N GLY A 69 -3.14 3.10 -18.93
CA GLY A 69 -3.46 4.53 -18.95
C GLY A 69 -4.33 4.93 -17.77
N TRP A 70 -4.57 6.23 -17.66
CA TRP A 70 -5.47 6.81 -16.68
C TRP A 70 -6.81 7.15 -17.33
N LEU A 71 -7.88 6.68 -16.76
CA LEU A 71 -9.23 7.04 -17.17
C LEU A 71 -9.86 7.96 -16.12
N PRO A 72 -10.45 9.08 -16.53
CA PRO A 72 -11.26 9.89 -15.61
C PRO A 72 -12.39 9.05 -15.03
N SER A 73 -12.53 9.07 -13.72
CA SER A 73 -13.62 8.39 -13.02
C SER A 73 -14.39 9.41 -12.19
N THR A 74 -15.70 9.37 -12.29
CA THR A 74 -16.54 10.09 -11.34
C THR A 74 -16.75 9.18 -10.13
N PRO A 75 -16.20 9.53 -8.96
CA PRO A 75 -16.39 8.69 -7.79
C PRO A 75 -17.87 8.67 -7.41
N SER A 76 -18.48 7.49 -7.36
CA SER A 76 -19.74 7.33 -6.68
C SER A 76 -19.45 7.30 -5.18
N MET A 77 -19.96 8.30 -4.46
CA MET A 77 -19.91 8.27 -3.00
C MET A 77 -20.86 7.17 -2.52
N PRO A 78 -20.38 6.17 -1.78
CA PRO A 78 -21.28 5.19 -1.19
C PRO A 78 -22.22 5.90 -0.21
N GLU A 79 -23.47 5.49 -0.20
CA GLU A 79 -24.44 5.96 0.81
C GLU A 79 -24.01 5.44 2.18
N GLY A 80 -23.71 6.38 3.10
CA GLY A 80 -23.33 6.07 4.48
C GLY A 80 -21.82 6.06 4.75
N LEU A 81 -21.50 5.91 6.03
CA LEU A 81 -20.13 5.82 6.50
C LEU A 81 -19.62 4.38 6.39
N PRO A 82 -18.36 4.17 6.00
CA PRO A 82 -17.75 2.83 6.03
C PRO A 82 -17.47 2.33 7.45
N TRP A 83 -17.67 3.20 8.45
CA TRP A 83 -17.39 2.91 9.85
C TRP A 83 -18.66 2.50 10.60
N ARG A 84 -18.51 1.56 11.53
CA ARG A 84 -19.60 0.99 12.29
C ARG A 84 -19.59 1.50 13.74
N GLU A 85 -20.76 1.84 14.28
CA GLU A 85 -20.96 2.13 15.71
C GLU A 85 -20.50 0.95 16.58
N GLY A 86 -19.69 1.21 17.60
CA GLY A 86 -19.10 0.17 18.44
C GLY A 86 -18.14 -0.77 17.70
N GLY A 87 -17.67 -0.37 16.52
CA GLY A 87 -16.74 -1.17 15.71
C GLY A 87 -15.33 -1.23 16.30
N VAL A 88 -14.56 -2.25 15.90
CA VAL A 88 -13.16 -2.44 16.29
C VAL A 88 -12.30 -2.37 15.05
N TYR A 89 -11.33 -1.46 15.04
CA TYR A 89 -10.46 -1.21 13.89
C TYR A 89 -8.98 -1.29 14.29
N LEU A 90 -8.22 -2.06 13.53
CA LEU A 90 -6.76 -2.10 13.65
C LEU A 90 -6.14 -1.13 12.63
N ILE A 91 -5.32 -0.20 13.11
CA ILE A 91 -4.64 0.78 12.26
C ILE A 91 -3.13 0.59 12.38
N THR A 92 -2.52 -0.03 11.39
CA THR A 92 -1.06 -0.20 11.36
C THR A 92 -0.39 1.12 11.00
N GLY A 93 0.77 1.41 11.61
CA GLY A 93 1.36 2.74 11.51
C GLY A 93 0.50 3.85 12.16
N GLY A 94 -0.35 3.46 13.11
CA GLY A 94 -1.36 4.30 13.73
C GLY A 94 -0.83 5.52 14.49
N ALA A 95 0.42 5.50 14.95
CA ALA A 95 1.08 6.67 15.55
C ALA A 95 1.64 7.66 14.50
N GLY A 96 1.69 7.29 13.23
CA GLY A 96 2.09 8.16 12.11
C GLY A 96 1.02 9.19 11.74
N GLY A 97 1.39 10.17 10.92
CA GLY A 97 0.47 11.25 10.52
C GLY A 97 -0.82 10.76 9.89
N LEU A 98 -0.72 9.86 8.90
CA LEU A 98 -1.88 9.31 8.20
C LEU A 98 -2.74 8.41 9.10
N GLY A 99 -2.10 7.56 9.91
CA GLY A 99 -2.80 6.70 10.87
C GLY A 99 -3.62 7.50 11.89
N ARG A 100 -3.05 8.60 12.40
CA ARG A 100 -3.74 9.52 13.32
C ARG A 100 -4.91 10.26 12.64
N LEU A 101 -4.78 10.62 11.37
CA LEU A 101 -5.88 11.23 10.60
C LEU A 101 -7.06 10.27 10.47
N PHE A 102 -6.82 9.03 10.07
CA PHE A 102 -7.88 8.02 10.00
C PHE A 102 -8.49 7.73 11.36
N ALA A 103 -7.67 7.59 12.40
CA ALA A 103 -8.16 7.35 13.75
C ALA A 103 -9.10 8.47 14.23
N ARG A 104 -8.73 9.72 13.97
CA ARG A 104 -9.56 10.90 14.28
C ARG A 104 -10.87 10.90 13.47
N GLU A 105 -10.79 10.64 12.17
CA GLU A 105 -11.98 10.58 11.31
C GLU A 105 -12.97 9.53 11.81
N ILE A 106 -12.49 8.34 12.17
CA ILE A 106 -13.34 7.27 12.70
C ILE A 106 -13.96 7.69 14.04
N ALA A 107 -13.15 8.19 14.98
CA ALA A 107 -13.62 8.60 16.30
C ALA A 107 -14.64 9.75 16.24
N SER A 108 -14.48 10.69 15.29
CA SER A 108 -15.41 11.82 15.12
C SER A 108 -16.74 11.44 14.46
N ARG A 109 -16.76 10.33 13.69
CA ARG A 109 -17.92 9.90 12.91
C ARG A 109 -18.69 8.74 13.54
N THR A 110 -18.13 8.09 14.56
CA THR A 110 -18.72 6.93 15.21
C THR A 110 -18.70 7.07 16.72
N ARG A 111 -19.56 6.32 17.41
CA ARG A 111 -19.56 6.27 18.87
C ARG A 111 -19.13 4.90 19.37
N ARG A 112 -18.50 4.87 20.54
CA ARG A 112 -18.07 3.65 21.25
C ARG A 112 -17.14 2.77 20.39
N VAL A 113 -16.39 3.38 19.47
CA VAL A 113 -15.44 2.69 18.61
C VAL A 113 -14.20 2.31 19.42
N THR A 114 -13.61 1.16 19.11
CA THR A 114 -12.29 0.76 19.60
C THR A 114 -11.27 0.88 18.46
N LEU A 115 -10.25 1.68 18.68
CA LEU A 115 -9.14 1.90 17.75
C LEU A 115 -7.87 1.29 18.31
N VAL A 116 -7.43 0.19 17.71
CA VAL A 116 -6.17 -0.47 18.05
C VAL A 116 -5.12 0.04 17.08
N LEU A 117 -4.26 0.94 17.54
CA LEU A 117 -3.18 1.51 16.77
C LEU A 117 -1.93 0.66 16.93
N SER A 118 -1.17 0.43 15.88
CA SER A 118 0.07 -0.30 16.01
C SER A 118 1.25 0.37 15.31
N GLY A 119 2.45 0.08 15.79
CA GLY A 119 3.70 0.58 15.23
C GLY A 119 4.91 -0.14 15.82
N ARG A 120 6.07 0.02 15.22
CA ARG A 120 7.30 -0.67 15.63
C ARG A 120 7.94 -0.10 16.90
N SER A 121 7.81 1.20 17.11
CA SER A 121 8.49 1.93 18.19
C SER A 121 7.60 2.12 19.39
N GLU A 122 8.21 2.28 20.55
CA GLU A 122 7.51 2.84 21.71
C GLU A 122 7.01 4.26 21.39
N LEU A 123 5.88 4.62 21.98
CA LEU A 123 5.36 5.97 21.84
C LEU A 123 6.21 6.95 22.67
N ASP A 124 6.59 8.05 22.08
CA ASP A 124 7.11 9.21 22.81
C ASP A 124 5.99 9.94 23.58
N ALA A 125 6.36 10.98 24.33
CA ALA A 125 5.40 11.72 25.14
C ALA A 125 4.36 12.45 24.30
N GLU A 126 4.76 13.00 23.15
CA GLU A 126 3.87 13.72 22.23
C GLU A 126 2.84 12.78 21.60
N ALA A 127 3.30 11.63 21.10
CA ALA A 127 2.41 10.62 20.51
C ALA A 127 1.42 10.07 21.54
N ARG A 128 1.87 9.83 22.79
CA ARG A 128 0.96 9.38 23.87
C ARG A 128 -0.11 10.43 24.17
N GLU A 129 0.24 11.70 24.22
CA GLU A 129 -0.73 12.76 24.46
C GLU A 129 -1.72 12.90 23.30
N ALA A 130 -1.25 12.81 22.06
CA ALA A 130 -2.11 12.80 20.88
C ALA A 130 -3.11 11.64 20.89
N LEU A 131 -2.71 10.45 21.35
CA LEU A 131 -3.60 9.31 21.49
C LEU A 131 -4.62 9.50 22.63
N ARG A 132 -4.22 10.11 23.73
CA ARG A 132 -5.15 10.44 24.83
C ARG A 132 -6.20 11.46 24.40
N ALA A 133 -5.79 12.49 23.65
CA ALA A 133 -6.72 13.48 23.12
C ALA A 133 -7.75 12.81 22.17
N LEU A 134 -7.30 11.86 21.35
CA LEU A 134 -8.17 11.09 20.46
C LEU A 134 -9.19 10.24 21.22
N ALA A 135 -8.81 9.63 22.35
CA ALA A 135 -9.72 8.85 23.19
C ALA A 135 -10.82 9.69 23.85
N GLY A 136 -10.65 11.01 23.94
CA GLY A 136 -11.67 11.95 24.42
C GLY A 136 -12.73 12.30 23.38
N GLU A 137 -12.54 11.95 22.12
CA GLU A 137 -13.50 12.20 21.04
C GLU A 137 -14.51 11.04 20.94
N GLY A 138 -15.80 11.31 21.01
CA GLY A 138 -16.89 10.36 20.65
C GLY A 138 -17.00 9.08 21.48
N ASP A 139 -16.52 9.03 22.72
CA ASP A 139 -16.42 7.82 23.55
C ASP A 139 -15.54 6.72 22.91
N ALA A 140 -14.53 7.12 22.15
CA ALA A 140 -13.60 6.19 21.51
C ALA A 140 -12.64 5.57 22.53
N ARG A 141 -12.46 4.26 22.46
CA ARG A 141 -11.38 3.55 23.16
C ARG A 141 -10.18 3.48 22.24
N VAL A 142 -9.03 3.99 22.67
CA VAL A 142 -7.79 3.99 21.89
C VAL A 142 -6.72 3.20 22.62
N GLU A 143 -6.16 2.20 21.94
CA GLU A 143 -5.08 1.37 22.43
C GLU A 143 -3.89 1.44 21.48
N TYR A 144 -2.68 1.30 22.01
CA TYR A 144 -1.50 1.18 21.20
C TYR A 144 -0.78 -0.14 21.46
N ARG A 145 -0.43 -0.85 20.40
CA ARG A 145 0.30 -2.11 20.45
C ARG A 145 1.59 -2.01 19.64
N ARG A 146 2.69 -2.39 20.24
CA ARG A 146 3.94 -2.50 19.51
C ARG A 146 3.85 -3.74 18.60
N LEU A 147 4.09 -3.53 17.28
CA LEU A 147 3.98 -4.57 16.27
C LEU A 147 4.98 -4.32 15.15
N ASP A 148 5.81 -5.31 14.89
CA ASP A 148 6.62 -5.35 13.68
C ASP A 148 5.88 -6.14 12.60
N LEU A 149 5.51 -5.46 11.52
CA LEU A 149 4.81 -6.08 10.38
C LEU A 149 5.70 -7.01 9.55
N GLY A 150 7.03 -6.97 9.75
CA GLY A 150 7.95 -7.92 9.14
C GLY A 150 7.92 -9.31 9.80
N ASP A 151 7.30 -9.44 10.97
CA ASP A 151 7.13 -10.70 11.69
C ASP A 151 5.70 -11.22 11.52
N ALA A 152 5.49 -12.15 10.60
CA ALA A 152 4.18 -12.72 10.30
C ALA A 152 3.54 -13.41 11.52
N ALA A 153 4.33 -14.06 12.38
CA ALA A 153 3.81 -14.70 13.59
C ALA A 153 3.30 -13.65 14.58
N ALA A 154 4.04 -12.54 14.76
CA ALA A 154 3.60 -11.43 15.59
C ALA A 154 2.35 -10.75 15.02
N VAL A 155 2.21 -10.64 13.71
CA VAL A 155 1.01 -10.09 13.06
C VAL A 155 -0.21 -10.99 13.34
N CYS A 156 -0.11 -12.30 13.12
CA CYS A 156 -1.18 -13.24 13.42
C CYS A 156 -1.57 -13.16 14.91
N ALA A 157 -0.60 -13.22 15.82
CA ALA A 157 -0.86 -13.14 17.25
C ALA A 157 -1.53 -11.80 17.65
N ALA A 158 -1.14 -10.69 17.01
CA ALA A 158 -1.76 -9.39 17.28
C ALA A 158 -3.22 -9.35 16.83
N VAL A 159 -3.55 -9.90 15.66
CA VAL A 159 -4.93 -10.00 15.16
C VAL A 159 -5.77 -10.90 16.08
N ASP A 160 -5.26 -12.08 16.44
CA ASP A 160 -5.95 -13.01 17.35
C ASP A 160 -6.21 -12.36 18.71
N SER A 161 -5.23 -11.63 19.25
CA SER A 161 -5.38 -10.89 20.50
C SER A 161 -6.44 -9.79 20.41
N VAL A 162 -6.52 -9.05 19.29
CA VAL A 162 -7.58 -8.05 19.08
C VAL A 162 -8.95 -8.72 19.11
N VAL A 163 -9.11 -9.84 18.43
CA VAL A 163 -10.38 -10.58 18.41
C VAL A 163 -10.70 -11.16 19.80
N ALA A 164 -9.71 -11.69 20.53
CA ALA A 164 -9.91 -12.22 21.88
C ALA A 164 -10.32 -11.13 22.88
N ASP A 165 -9.68 -9.94 22.81
CA ASP A 165 -9.91 -8.86 23.76
C ASP A 165 -11.24 -8.11 23.51
N HIS A 166 -11.66 -8.01 22.25
CA HIS A 166 -12.81 -7.19 21.84
C HIS A 166 -13.96 -7.99 21.21
N GLY A 167 -13.79 -9.30 21.03
CA GLY A 167 -14.79 -10.19 20.44
C GLY A 167 -14.97 -10.06 18.92
N ARG A 168 -14.26 -9.11 18.27
CA ARG A 168 -14.41 -8.81 16.83
C ARG A 168 -13.27 -7.98 16.28
N LEU A 169 -13.14 -7.96 14.97
CA LEU A 169 -12.36 -7.00 14.19
C LEU A 169 -13.20 -6.63 12.96
N ASP A 170 -13.62 -5.36 12.86
CA ASP A 170 -14.49 -4.89 11.77
C ASP A 170 -13.73 -4.37 10.57
N GLY A 171 -12.47 -3.98 10.75
CA GLY A 171 -11.64 -3.52 9.66
C GLY A 171 -10.18 -3.31 10.03
N VAL A 172 -9.34 -3.33 9.01
CA VAL A 172 -7.91 -3.04 9.11
C VAL A 172 -7.57 -1.89 8.16
N LEU A 173 -6.90 -0.87 8.70
CA LEU A 173 -6.34 0.22 7.91
C LEU A 173 -4.81 0.07 7.92
N HIS A 174 -4.27 -0.31 6.77
CA HIS A 174 -2.83 -0.43 6.63
C HIS A 174 -2.22 0.91 6.22
N SER A 175 -1.76 1.70 7.21
CA SER A 175 -1.08 2.97 6.99
C SER A 175 0.40 2.96 7.39
N ALA A 176 0.93 1.78 7.68
CA ALA A 176 2.35 1.63 7.94
C ALA A 176 3.17 1.85 6.66
N GLY A 177 4.11 2.74 6.74
CA GLY A 177 5.03 3.05 5.65
C GLY A 177 6.32 3.65 6.15
N LEU A 178 7.36 3.48 5.36
CA LEU A 178 8.65 4.11 5.57
C LEU A 178 9.06 4.82 4.28
N LEU A 179 9.59 6.02 4.41
CA LEU A 179 10.17 6.76 3.29
C LEU A 179 11.70 6.73 3.41
N ARG A 180 12.36 6.48 2.29
CA ARG A 180 13.81 6.54 2.12
C ARG A 180 14.09 7.19 0.78
N ASP A 181 13.62 8.44 0.62
CA ASP A 181 13.73 9.14 -0.66
C ASP A 181 15.17 9.44 -0.99
N ALA A 182 15.57 9.04 -2.18
CA ALA A 182 16.86 9.30 -2.78
C ALA A 182 16.78 9.04 -4.27
N PHE A 183 17.58 9.74 -5.08
CA PHE A 183 17.75 9.42 -6.49
C PHE A 183 18.20 7.98 -6.68
N LEU A 184 17.78 7.33 -7.76
CA LEU A 184 18.07 5.91 -8.02
C LEU A 184 19.56 5.58 -7.95
N PHE A 185 20.44 6.45 -8.47
CA PHE A 185 21.89 6.23 -8.45
C PHE A 185 22.49 6.29 -7.03
N ASN A 186 21.79 6.90 -6.06
CA ASN A 186 22.18 6.96 -4.65
C ASN A 186 21.45 5.91 -3.81
N LYS A 187 20.47 5.22 -4.38
CA LYS A 187 19.60 4.27 -3.66
C LYS A 187 20.37 3.01 -3.27
N GLN A 188 20.34 2.68 -2.00
CA GLN A 188 20.91 1.44 -1.50
C GLN A 188 19.87 0.30 -1.53
N PRO A 189 20.27 -0.94 -1.87
CA PRO A 189 19.34 -2.09 -1.85
C PRO A 189 18.68 -2.33 -0.49
N SER A 190 19.36 -2.01 0.61
CA SER A 190 18.80 -2.10 1.96
C SER A 190 17.63 -1.15 2.16
N GLN A 191 17.72 0.09 1.68
CA GLN A 191 16.66 1.09 1.75
C GLN A 191 15.42 0.65 0.97
N LEU A 192 15.61 0.03 -0.20
CA LEU A 192 14.50 -0.52 -0.98
C LEU A 192 13.79 -1.64 -0.21
N ARG A 193 14.55 -2.58 0.38
CA ARG A 193 13.97 -3.64 1.21
C ARG A 193 13.22 -3.10 2.42
N GLU A 194 13.76 -2.11 3.12
CA GLU A 194 13.10 -1.46 4.26
C GLU A 194 11.76 -0.83 3.88
N VAL A 195 11.69 -0.15 2.73
CA VAL A 195 10.47 0.51 2.24
C VAL A 195 9.43 -0.50 1.79
N LEU A 196 9.87 -1.60 1.15
CA LEU A 196 8.98 -2.64 0.65
C LEU A 196 8.47 -3.59 1.74
N ALA A 197 9.28 -3.84 2.78
CA ALA A 197 8.94 -4.82 3.82
C ALA A 197 7.53 -4.62 4.41
N PRO A 198 7.12 -3.44 4.89
CA PRO A 198 5.78 -3.26 5.45
C PRO A 198 4.66 -3.35 4.40
N LYS A 199 4.98 -3.17 3.11
CA LYS A 199 3.98 -3.13 2.02
C LYS A 199 3.81 -4.47 1.30
N VAL A 200 4.74 -5.38 1.47
CA VAL A 200 4.77 -6.66 0.77
C VAL A 200 4.72 -7.83 1.75
N ALA A 201 5.58 -7.83 2.76
CA ALA A 201 5.60 -8.88 3.78
C ALA A 201 4.65 -8.60 4.96
N GLY A 202 4.27 -7.33 5.15
CA GLY A 202 3.40 -6.88 6.23
C GLY A 202 1.91 -6.80 5.88
N LEU A 203 1.53 -7.23 4.68
CA LEU A 203 0.15 -7.42 4.23
C LEU A 203 -0.22 -8.89 4.31
#